data_6ed84f119b5171a56b126e15167cdddc
#
_entry.id   6ed84f119b5171a56b126e15167cdddc
#
_cell.length_a   1.000
_cell.length_b   1.000
_cell.length_c   1.000
_cell.angle_alpha   90.00
_cell.angle_beta   90.00
_cell.angle_gamma   90.00
#
_symmetry.space_group_name_H-M   'P 1'
#
loop_
_entity.id
_entity.type
_entity.pdbx_description
1 polymer ?
#
loop_
_entity_poly.entity_id
_entity_poly.type
_entity_poly.pdbx_seq_one_letter_code
_entity_poly.pdbx_strand_id
1 'polypeptide(L)'
;MSIFLALLLFAVLFLITAGATIFVFGPLLVLQPHLRTREWYSTFTALLEPRLAGLPQEDLNLRTKQGYRLSCWFVRQPKQVRGTIIYLHGLGDCKIGGVPYARLFYGKGFNVFLYDSRRHGNSEGQYCTYGFHEKHDLSIAIDYLTSLTDIQIGKIGVIGTSMGAAVALQAAAIDHRIDAVVAEASFTDLRTIMVDYQKRIIKLPWHFLRNLAMSRSQNLAGFKARFVSPIHAVRNVQKPILFIHGTDDTRIRAEYSRALYNNANQPKELLLIHKGDHTDLLNVGGSEYEQRIVEFFEKHLM
;
A
#
# COMPACT_ATOMS: atom_id res chain seq x y z
N MET A 1 12.89 40.05 -37.40
CA MET A 1 11.88 39.36 -36.58
C MET A 1 11.58 40.25 -35.39
N SER A 2 10.32 40.62 -35.16
CA SER A 2 10.01 41.48 -34.01
C SER A 2 10.29 40.72 -32.67
N ILE A 3 10.70 41.45 -31.63
CA ILE A 3 10.93 40.87 -30.28
C ILE A 3 9.70 40.08 -29.83
N PHE A 4 8.51 40.57 -30.12
CA PHE A 4 7.25 39.90 -29.81
C PHE A 4 7.15 38.50 -30.48
N LEU A 5 7.50 38.41 -31.77
CA LEU A 5 7.49 37.12 -32.48
C LEU A 5 8.52 36.13 -31.93
N ALA A 6 9.70 36.65 -31.57
CA ALA A 6 10.74 35.82 -30.92
C ALA A 6 10.28 35.25 -29.55
N LEU A 7 9.67 36.09 -28.71
CA LEU A 7 9.11 35.67 -27.43
C LEU A 7 7.98 34.67 -27.58
N LEU A 8 7.10 34.89 -28.57
CA LEU A 8 6.00 33.96 -28.85
C LEU A 8 6.53 32.58 -29.29
N LEU A 9 7.50 32.56 -30.23
CA LEU A 9 8.14 31.33 -30.69
C LEU A 9 8.86 30.61 -29.55
N PHE A 10 9.57 31.32 -28.67
CA PHE A 10 10.21 30.76 -27.50
C PHE A 10 9.17 30.14 -26.55
N ALA A 11 8.07 30.85 -26.26
CA ALA A 11 7.01 30.34 -25.40
C ALA A 11 6.35 29.07 -25.98
N VAL A 12 6.07 29.06 -27.28
CA VAL A 12 5.51 27.88 -27.96
C VAL A 12 6.48 26.69 -27.91
N LEU A 13 7.76 26.93 -28.23
CA LEU A 13 8.79 25.88 -28.17
C LEU A 13 8.97 25.35 -26.75
N PHE A 14 8.98 26.23 -25.74
CA PHE A 14 9.03 25.84 -24.33
C PHE A 14 7.84 24.96 -23.93
N LEU A 15 6.62 25.36 -24.31
CA LEU A 15 5.41 24.57 -24.02
C LEU A 15 5.42 23.21 -24.71
N ILE A 16 5.88 23.12 -25.96
CA ILE A 16 6.01 21.86 -26.69
C ILE A 16 7.05 20.95 -26.00
N THR A 17 8.23 21.49 -25.69
CA THR A 17 9.28 20.69 -25.04
C THR A 17 8.89 20.25 -23.63
N ALA A 18 8.27 21.12 -22.82
CA ALA A 18 7.74 20.77 -21.51
C ALA A 18 6.64 19.71 -21.61
N GLY A 19 5.72 19.86 -22.56
CA GLY A 19 4.67 18.88 -22.83
C GLY A 19 5.23 17.52 -23.26
N ALA A 20 6.21 17.49 -24.18
CA ALA A 20 6.89 16.28 -24.62
C ALA A 20 7.65 15.60 -23.47
N THR A 21 8.38 16.38 -22.67
CA THR A 21 9.10 15.88 -21.49
C THR A 21 8.14 15.21 -20.50
N ILE A 22 7.03 15.87 -20.16
CA ILE A 22 6.04 15.31 -19.25
C ILE A 22 5.31 14.09 -19.85
N PHE A 23 5.06 14.10 -21.15
CA PHE A 23 4.46 12.94 -21.84
C PHE A 23 5.36 11.70 -21.79
N VAL A 24 6.69 11.88 -21.88
CA VAL A 24 7.67 10.77 -21.85
C VAL A 24 8.00 10.38 -20.40
N PHE A 25 8.37 11.33 -19.54
CA PHE A 25 8.89 11.05 -18.19
C PHE A 25 7.83 11.14 -17.10
N GLY A 26 6.75 11.90 -17.29
CA GLY A 26 5.67 12.02 -16.31
C GLY A 26 5.07 10.67 -15.87
N PRO A 27 4.81 9.73 -16.79
CA PRO A 27 4.35 8.39 -16.43
C PRO A 27 5.32 7.62 -15.52
N LEU A 28 6.63 7.80 -15.69
CA LEU A 28 7.63 7.12 -14.87
C LEU A 28 7.55 7.59 -13.41
N LEU A 29 7.32 8.88 -13.19
CA LEU A 29 7.13 9.43 -11.84
C LEU A 29 5.89 8.85 -11.13
N VAL A 30 4.85 8.51 -11.90
CA VAL A 30 3.62 7.91 -11.37
C VAL A 30 3.81 6.40 -11.16
N LEU A 31 4.37 5.69 -12.14
CA LEU A 31 4.38 4.23 -12.20
C LEU A 31 5.62 3.59 -11.58
N GLN A 32 6.70 4.34 -11.42
CA GLN A 32 7.97 3.86 -10.92
C GLN A 32 8.44 4.71 -9.72
N PRO A 33 7.85 4.50 -8.54
CA PRO A 33 8.22 5.23 -7.35
C PRO A 33 9.69 5.00 -7.00
N HIS A 34 10.31 5.98 -6.34
CA HIS A 34 11.60 5.80 -5.71
C HIS A 34 11.51 4.72 -4.63
N LEU A 35 12.40 3.73 -4.68
CA LEU A 35 12.34 2.57 -3.82
C LEU A 35 13.29 2.72 -2.63
N ARG A 36 12.80 2.40 -1.45
CA ARG A 36 13.63 2.14 -0.27
C ARG A 36 14.32 0.80 -0.45
N THR A 37 15.63 0.80 -0.34
CA THR A 37 16.46 -0.41 -0.51
C THR A 37 16.79 -1.03 0.85
N ARG A 38 17.39 -2.21 0.84
CA ARG A 38 17.92 -2.85 2.06
C ARG A 38 18.99 -1.96 2.72
N GLU A 39 19.82 -1.29 1.94
CA GLU A 39 20.84 -0.34 2.40
C GLU A 39 20.21 0.86 3.09
N TRP A 40 19.10 1.39 2.53
CA TRP A 40 18.35 2.45 3.20
C TRP A 40 17.85 2.00 4.58
N TYR A 41 17.28 0.81 4.68
CA TYR A 41 16.83 0.27 5.97
C TYR A 41 17.96 0.04 6.95
N SER A 42 19.14 -0.42 6.49
CA SER A 42 20.30 -0.67 7.35
C SER A 42 20.84 0.56 8.07
N THR A 43 20.46 1.78 7.61
CA THR A 43 20.80 3.02 8.31
C THR A 43 19.98 3.28 9.57
N PHE A 44 18.85 2.59 9.74
CA PHE A 44 17.90 2.80 10.85
C PHE A 44 17.73 1.55 11.73
N THR A 45 17.94 0.35 11.20
CA THR A 45 17.72 -0.89 11.92
C THR A 45 18.64 -2.01 11.45
N ALA A 46 19.02 -2.87 12.39
CA ALA A 46 19.69 -4.14 12.08
C ALA A 46 18.70 -5.27 11.70
N LEU A 47 17.39 -5.06 11.94
CA LEU A 47 16.35 -6.07 11.74
C LEU A 47 15.80 -5.99 10.30
N LEU A 48 16.60 -6.40 9.34
CA LEU A 48 16.30 -6.29 7.91
C LEU A 48 15.44 -7.43 7.36
N GLU A 49 15.23 -8.46 8.15
CA GLU A 49 14.40 -9.63 7.82
C GLU A 49 13.98 -10.36 9.09
N PRO A 50 12.88 -11.13 9.07
CA PRO A 50 12.37 -11.82 10.26
C PRO A 50 13.40 -12.72 10.95
N ARG A 51 14.26 -13.44 10.19
CA ARG A 51 15.30 -14.31 10.79
C ARG A 51 16.32 -13.56 11.65
N LEU A 52 16.63 -12.30 11.31
CA LEU A 52 17.51 -11.46 12.14
C LEU A 52 16.82 -11.01 13.43
N ALA A 53 15.50 -11.10 13.50
CA ALA A 53 14.72 -10.92 14.70
C ALA A 53 14.50 -12.23 15.49
N GLY A 54 15.15 -13.32 15.11
CA GLY A 54 15.00 -14.65 15.73
C GLY A 54 13.70 -15.37 15.35
N LEU A 55 13.01 -14.95 14.27
CA LEU A 55 11.76 -15.57 13.84
C LEU A 55 12.03 -16.64 12.75
N PRO A 56 11.23 -17.71 12.73
CA PRO A 56 11.30 -18.68 11.63
C PRO A 56 10.84 -18.00 10.34
N GLN A 57 11.69 -18.01 9.33
CA GLN A 57 11.41 -17.39 8.03
C GLN A 57 11.59 -18.39 6.92
N GLU A 58 10.56 -18.52 6.09
CA GLU A 58 10.60 -19.20 4.81
C GLU A 58 10.63 -18.16 3.69
N ASP A 59 11.60 -18.28 2.80
CA ASP A 59 11.69 -17.45 1.60
C ASP A 59 10.90 -18.11 0.47
N LEU A 60 9.94 -17.40 -0.09
CA LEU A 60 9.01 -17.90 -1.09
C LEU A 60 8.95 -16.98 -2.30
N ASN A 61 8.57 -17.55 -3.44
CA ASN A 61 8.28 -16.78 -4.65
C ASN A 61 6.93 -17.20 -5.21
N LEU A 62 6.03 -16.22 -5.35
CA LEU A 62 4.76 -16.42 -6.02
C LEU A 62 4.81 -15.83 -7.43
N ARG A 63 3.89 -16.24 -8.31
CA ARG A 63 3.79 -15.66 -9.65
C ARG A 63 2.43 -15.01 -9.87
N THR A 64 2.46 -13.76 -10.31
CA THR A 64 1.26 -13.03 -10.71
C THR A 64 0.65 -13.64 -11.97
N LYS A 65 -0.59 -13.28 -12.29
CA LYS A 65 -1.25 -13.69 -13.56
C LYS A 65 -0.49 -13.24 -14.80
N GLN A 66 0.31 -12.16 -14.69
CA GLN A 66 1.18 -11.66 -15.76
C GLN A 66 2.56 -12.33 -15.77
N GLY A 67 2.81 -13.31 -14.90
CA GLY A 67 4.07 -14.05 -14.81
C GLY A 67 5.16 -13.40 -13.96
N TYR A 68 4.95 -12.22 -13.38
CA TYR A 68 5.92 -11.57 -12.50
C TYR A 68 6.12 -12.35 -11.21
N ARG A 69 7.37 -12.48 -10.79
CA ARG A 69 7.74 -13.08 -9.50
C ARG A 69 7.52 -12.07 -8.37
N LEU A 70 6.78 -12.48 -7.34
CA LEU A 70 6.65 -11.78 -6.07
C LEU A 70 7.55 -12.44 -5.03
N SER A 71 8.42 -11.67 -4.41
CA SER A 71 9.31 -12.12 -3.34
C SER A 71 8.60 -12.02 -2.00
N CYS A 72 8.49 -13.15 -1.30
CA CYS A 72 7.70 -13.27 -0.09
C CYS A 72 8.52 -13.83 1.07
N TRP A 73 8.11 -13.51 2.28
CA TRP A 73 8.51 -14.15 3.53
C TRP A 73 7.29 -14.71 4.23
N PHE A 74 7.40 -15.96 4.69
CA PHE A 74 6.39 -16.57 5.54
C PHE A 74 7.00 -16.92 6.89
N VAL A 75 6.41 -16.38 7.96
CA VAL A 75 6.79 -16.60 9.35
C VAL A 75 5.73 -17.49 9.97
N ARG A 76 6.03 -18.79 10.10
CA ARG A 76 5.08 -19.82 10.52
C ARG A 76 5.11 -20.03 12.03
N GLN A 77 3.94 -20.17 12.63
CA GLN A 77 3.80 -20.68 13.99
C GLN A 77 4.05 -22.19 14.02
N PRO A 78 4.81 -22.69 15.01
CA PRO A 78 5.13 -24.11 15.13
C PRO A 78 3.96 -24.97 15.64
N LYS A 79 2.98 -24.36 16.30
CA LYS A 79 1.84 -25.03 16.95
C LYS A 79 0.63 -24.10 16.82
N GLN A 80 -0.42 -24.36 17.56
CA GLN A 80 -1.71 -23.64 17.57
C GLN A 80 -1.69 -22.23 16.98
N VAL A 81 -2.33 -22.08 15.81
CA VAL A 81 -2.35 -20.85 15.04
C VAL A 81 -3.64 -20.09 15.33
N ARG A 82 -3.55 -18.83 15.70
CA ARG A 82 -4.72 -17.95 15.93
C ARG A 82 -5.30 -17.38 14.63
N GLY A 83 -4.56 -17.50 13.53
CA GLY A 83 -4.89 -16.98 12.22
C GLY A 83 -3.61 -16.58 11.48
N THR A 84 -3.78 -16.02 10.28
CA THR A 84 -2.66 -15.55 9.45
C THR A 84 -2.84 -14.07 9.14
N ILE A 85 -1.81 -13.27 9.40
CA ILE A 85 -1.78 -11.85 9.09
C ILE A 85 -0.92 -11.64 7.84
N ILE A 86 -1.47 -10.97 6.83
CA ILE A 86 -0.74 -10.55 5.63
C ILE A 86 -0.41 -9.06 5.75
N TYR A 87 0.87 -8.71 5.66
CA TYR A 87 1.33 -7.32 5.68
C TYR A 87 1.56 -6.79 4.26
N LEU A 88 1.03 -5.59 3.99
CA LEU A 88 1.16 -4.87 2.72
C LEU A 88 1.86 -3.52 2.93
N HIS A 89 3.02 -3.36 2.35
CA HIS A 89 3.82 -2.15 2.49
C HIS A 89 3.29 -0.96 1.66
N GLY A 90 3.74 0.25 2.01
CA GLY A 90 3.43 1.50 1.32
C GLY A 90 4.14 1.68 -0.03
N LEU A 91 3.80 2.78 -0.73
CA LEU A 91 4.44 3.15 -1.99
C LEU A 91 5.94 3.43 -1.79
N GLY A 92 6.77 2.86 -2.64
CA GLY A 92 8.23 3.01 -2.59
C GLY A 92 8.89 2.23 -1.45
N ASP A 93 8.13 1.50 -0.65
CA ASP A 93 8.59 0.68 0.46
C ASP A 93 8.79 -0.79 0.04
N CYS A 94 9.06 -1.70 0.98
CA CYS A 94 9.19 -3.13 0.73
C CYS A 94 8.82 -3.93 1.99
N LYS A 95 8.81 -5.26 1.88
CA LYS A 95 8.46 -6.16 2.99
C LYS A 95 9.33 -6.01 4.24
N ILE A 96 10.51 -5.38 4.15
CA ILE A 96 11.36 -5.08 5.32
C ILE A 96 10.61 -4.20 6.32
N GLY A 97 9.81 -3.22 5.86
CA GLY A 97 8.97 -2.38 6.72
C GLY A 97 7.94 -3.17 7.55
N GLY A 98 7.65 -4.40 7.14
CA GLY A 98 6.75 -5.31 7.86
C GLY A 98 7.41 -6.14 8.99
N VAL A 99 8.73 -6.08 9.15
CA VAL A 99 9.43 -6.89 10.18
C VAL A 99 8.96 -6.57 11.61
N PRO A 100 8.71 -5.30 12.00
CA PRO A 100 8.12 -4.99 13.31
C PRO A 100 6.75 -5.64 13.51
N TYR A 101 5.90 -5.64 12.50
CA TYR A 101 4.59 -6.32 12.53
C TYR A 101 4.73 -7.84 12.60
N ALA A 102 5.71 -8.42 11.89
CA ALA A 102 6.00 -9.85 11.98
C ALA A 102 6.37 -10.24 13.43
N ARG A 103 7.22 -9.46 14.10
CA ARG A 103 7.56 -9.69 15.49
C ARG A 103 6.35 -9.61 16.43
N LEU A 104 5.54 -8.56 16.25
CA LEU A 104 4.36 -8.32 17.06
C LEU A 104 3.37 -9.49 16.94
N PHE A 105 2.94 -9.81 15.72
CA PHE A 105 1.90 -10.81 15.50
C PHE A 105 2.38 -12.24 15.72
N TYR A 106 3.63 -12.56 15.38
CA TYR A 106 4.21 -13.86 15.71
C TYR A 106 4.25 -14.08 17.21
N GLY A 107 4.66 -13.08 17.99
CA GLY A 107 4.64 -13.13 19.47
C GLY A 107 3.24 -13.31 20.07
N LYS A 108 2.19 -13.05 19.29
CA LYS A 108 0.77 -13.24 19.67
C LYS A 108 0.14 -14.51 19.11
N GLY A 109 0.92 -15.39 18.46
CA GLY A 109 0.45 -16.69 17.98
C GLY A 109 -0.15 -16.67 16.56
N PHE A 110 0.08 -15.64 15.78
CA PHE A 110 -0.33 -15.58 14.38
C PHE A 110 0.80 -16.01 13.43
N ASN A 111 0.46 -16.69 12.34
CA ASN A 111 1.35 -16.70 11.18
C ASN A 111 1.43 -15.30 10.59
N VAL A 112 2.57 -14.96 9.98
CA VAL A 112 2.72 -13.68 9.28
C VAL A 112 3.28 -13.87 7.89
N PHE A 113 2.59 -13.33 6.90
CA PHE A 113 3.00 -13.35 5.50
C PHE A 113 3.30 -11.93 5.02
N LEU A 114 4.50 -11.75 4.48
CA LEU A 114 4.97 -10.45 3.98
C LEU A 114 5.43 -10.64 2.53
N TYR A 115 5.11 -9.72 1.64
CA TYR A 115 5.65 -9.76 0.30
C TYR A 115 5.95 -8.36 -0.25
N ASP A 116 6.89 -8.31 -1.17
CA ASP A 116 7.11 -7.11 -1.96
C ASP A 116 6.04 -7.04 -3.06
N SER A 117 5.28 -5.96 -3.11
CA SER A 117 4.35 -5.68 -4.20
C SER A 117 5.10 -5.62 -5.54
N ARG A 118 4.39 -5.82 -6.65
CA ARG A 118 4.98 -5.64 -7.99
C ARG A 118 5.75 -4.32 -8.08
N ARG A 119 6.90 -4.33 -8.75
CA ARG A 119 7.79 -3.17 -8.91
C ARG A 119 8.48 -2.71 -7.63
N HIS A 120 8.33 -3.38 -6.48
CA HIS A 120 8.92 -3.00 -5.20
C HIS A 120 9.87 -4.09 -4.68
N GLY A 121 10.83 -3.69 -3.85
CA GLY A 121 11.79 -4.58 -3.21
C GLY A 121 12.45 -5.55 -4.18
N ASN A 122 12.37 -6.84 -3.89
CA ASN A 122 12.92 -7.92 -4.71
C ASN A 122 11.89 -8.54 -5.67
N SER A 123 10.68 -7.98 -5.77
CA SER A 123 9.65 -8.44 -6.71
C SER A 123 9.86 -7.87 -8.11
N GLU A 124 9.43 -8.64 -9.11
CA GLU A 124 9.40 -8.20 -10.49
C GLU A 124 8.20 -7.31 -10.77
N GLY A 125 8.17 -6.75 -11.97
CA GLY A 125 7.12 -5.88 -12.47
C GLY A 125 7.69 -4.56 -12.98
N GLN A 126 7.08 -4.01 -14.01
CA GLN A 126 7.52 -2.74 -14.60
C GLN A 126 6.89 -1.55 -13.90
N TYR A 127 5.65 -1.70 -13.44
CA TYR A 127 4.80 -0.60 -12.99
C TYR A 127 4.05 -0.93 -11.70
N CYS A 128 3.89 0.09 -10.87
CA CYS A 128 2.97 0.12 -9.74
C CYS A 128 1.61 0.70 -10.19
N THR A 129 0.50 0.08 -9.80
CA THR A 129 -0.86 0.48 -10.20
C THR A 129 -1.78 0.80 -9.02
N TYR A 130 -1.21 1.00 -7.82
CA TYR A 130 -1.89 1.51 -6.62
C TYR A 130 -3.10 0.67 -6.15
N GLY A 131 -3.10 -0.61 -6.45
CA GLY A 131 -4.19 -1.52 -6.08
C GLY A 131 -5.07 -1.95 -7.26
N PHE A 132 -4.82 -1.51 -8.50
CA PHE A 132 -5.56 -2.03 -9.65
C PHE A 132 -5.19 -3.48 -9.95
N HIS A 133 -3.91 -3.78 -10.08
CA HIS A 133 -3.40 -5.14 -10.21
C HIS A 133 -3.01 -5.76 -8.86
N GLU A 134 -2.48 -4.96 -7.93
CA GLU A 134 -1.95 -5.41 -6.65
C GLU A 134 -3.00 -6.11 -5.78
N LYS A 135 -4.29 -5.74 -5.87
CA LYS A 135 -5.37 -6.45 -5.17
C LYS A 135 -5.53 -7.90 -5.64
N HIS A 136 -5.24 -8.18 -6.90
CA HIS A 136 -5.26 -9.55 -7.44
C HIS A 136 -3.98 -10.32 -7.07
N ASP A 137 -2.84 -9.61 -6.88
CA ASP A 137 -1.61 -10.22 -6.36
C ASP A 137 -1.81 -10.68 -4.91
N LEU A 138 -2.55 -9.91 -4.11
CA LEU A 138 -2.94 -10.35 -2.76
C LEU A 138 -3.80 -11.62 -2.79
N SER A 139 -4.76 -11.72 -3.73
CA SER A 139 -5.54 -12.96 -3.88
C SER A 139 -4.66 -14.17 -4.22
N ILE A 140 -3.58 -13.99 -5.00
CA ILE A 140 -2.61 -15.06 -5.29
C ILE A 140 -1.86 -15.48 -4.01
N ALA A 141 -1.49 -14.53 -3.15
CA ALA A 141 -0.89 -14.86 -1.85
C ALA A 141 -1.88 -15.66 -0.97
N ILE A 142 -3.16 -15.28 -0.99
CA ILE A 142 -4.22 -16.02 -0.28
C ILE A 142 -4.44 -17.41 -0.91
N ASP A 143 -4.43 -17.55 -2.24
CA ASP A 143 -4.51 -18.84 -2.93
C ASP A 143 -3.38 -19.78 -2.47
N TYR A 144 -2.15 -19.26 -2.41
CA TYR A 144 -1.00 -20.02 -1.90
C TYR A 144 -1.22 -20.45 -0.45
N LEU A 145 -1.54 -19.52 0.45
CA LEU A 145 -1.74 -19.82 1.87
C LEU A 145 -2.83 -20.88 2.09
N THR A 146 -3.97 -20.75 1.40
CA THR A 146 -5.08 -21.69 1.52
C THR A 146 -4.84 -23.03 0.84
N SER A 147 -3.84 -23.15 -0.03
CA SER A 147 -3.44 -24.42 -0.65
C SER A 147 -2.54 -25.28 0.25
N LEU A 148 -1.98 -24.71 1.30
CA LEU A 148 -1.11 -25.43 2.23
C LEU A 148 -1.94 -26.40 3.08
N THR A 149 -1.58 -27.69 3.02
CA THR A 149 -2.29 -28.76 3.74
C THR A 149 -1.54 -29.24 4.99
N ASP A 150 -0.27 -28.91 5.08
CA ASP A 150 0.65 -29.31 6.17
C ASP A 150 0.64 -28.37 7.37
N ILE A 151 -0.04 -27.22 7.25
CA ILE A 151 -0.13 -26.22 8.31
C ILE A 151 -1.53 -25.65 8.46
N GLN A 152 -1.83 -25.19 9.67
CA GLN A 152 -3.05 -24.47 9.95
C GLN A 152 -2.86 -22.98 9.59
N ILE A 153 -3.68 -22.46 8.66
CA ILE A 153 -3.69 -21.06 8.27
C ILE A 153 -4.67 -20.23 9.13
N GLY A 154 -5.80 -20.84 9.50
CA GLY A 154 -6.87 -20.15 10.21
C GLY A 154 -7.53 -19.06 9.37
N LYS A 155 -8.23 -18.13 10.02
CA LYS A 155 -8.78 -16.95 9.35
C LYS A 155 -7.67 -16.00 8.92
N ILE A 156 -7.93 -15.19 7.88
CA ILE A 156 -6.92 -14.30 7.28
C ILE A 156 -7.25 -12.84 7.58
N GLY A 157 -6.33 -12.18 8.29
CA GLY A 157 -6.31 -10.74 8.47
C GLY A 157 -5.33 -10.07 7.51
N VAL A 158 -5.64 -8.86 7.09
CA VAL A 158 -4.73 -8.06 6.25
C VAL A 158 -4.47 -6.73 6.93
N ILE A 159 -3.21 -6.38 7.10
CA ILE A 159 -2.79 -5.04 7.53
C ILE A 159 -2.00 -4.38 6.42
N GLY A 160 -2.36 -3.17 6.05
CA GLY A 160 -1.67 -2.41 5.01
C GLY A 160 -1.42 -0.98 5.42
N THR A 161 -0.29 -0.44 4.97
CA THR A 161 0.11 0.95 5.20
C THR A 161 0.05 1.75 3.90
N SER A 162 -0.54 2.96 3.91
CA SER A 162 -0.59 3.87 2.76
C SER A 162 -1.17 3.20 1.49
N MET A 163 -0.36 2.99 0.46
CA MET A 163 -0.74 2.23 -0.73
C MET A 163 -1.19 0.81 -0.36
N GLY A 164 -0.48 0.14 0.56
CA GLY A 164 -0.85 -1.21 1.04
C GLY A 164 -2.24 -1.24 1.67
N ALA A 165 -2.63 -0.20 2.40
CA ALA A 165 -3.98 -0.05 2.94
C ALA A 165 -5.03 0.09 1.83
N ALA A 166 -4.72 0.88 0.80
CA ALA A 166 -5.61 1.00 -0.36
C ALA A 166 -5.75 -0.32 -1.12
N VAL A 167 -4.67 -1.11 -1.22
CA VAL A 167 -4.70 -2.47 -1.79
C VAL A 167 -5.57 -3.39 -0.93
N ALA A 168 -5.36 -3.41 0.39
CA ALA A 168 -6.13 -4.24 1.34
C ALA A 168 -7.64 -3.99 1.25
N LEU A 169 -8.05 -2.71 1.27
CA LEU A 169 -9.46 -2.33 1.16
C LEU A 169 -10.08 -2.75 -0.18
N GLN A 170 -9.35 -2.59 -1.28
CA GLN A 170 -9.83 -2.98 -2.60
C GLN A 170 -9.86 -4.52 -2.78
N ALA A 171 -8.92 -5.23 -2.18
CA ALA A 171 -8.89 -6.68 -2.21
C ALA A 171 -10.02 -7.29 -1.37
N ALA A 172 -10.30 -6.76 -0.17
CA ALA A 172 -11.39 -7.23 0.68
C ALA A 172 -12.78 -7.08 0.04
N ALA A 173 -12.93 -6.16 -0.91
CA ALA A 173 -14.18 -6.01 -1.68
C ALA A 173 -14.37 -7.10 -2.76
N ILE A 174 -13.34 -7.86 -3.12
CA ILE A 174 -13.38 -8.88 -4.18
C ILE A 174 -12.96 -10.28 -3.73
N ASP A 175 -12.32 -10.40 -2.57
CA ASP A 175 -11.87 -11.69 -2.01
C ASP A 175 -12.44 -11.88 -0.60
N HIS A 176 -13.48 -12.72 -0.51
CA HIS A 176 -14.22 -12.95 0.73
C HIS A 176 -13.47 -13.79 1.78
N ARG A 177 -12.30 -14.32 1.43
CA ARG A 177 -11.40 -15.03 2.35
C ARG A 177 -10.64 -14.10 3.28
N ILE A 178 -10.63 -12.80 3.01
CA ILE A 178 -10.12 -11.80 3.93
C ILE A 178 -11.17 -11.59 5.03
N ASP A 179 -10.84 -11.95 6.27
CA ASP A 179 -11.78 -11.93 7.39
C ASP A 179 -11.74 -10.61 8.19
N ALA A 180 -10.64 -9.88 8.17
CA ALA A 180 -10.52 -8.58 8.83
C ALA A 180 -9.43 -7.72 8.15
N VAL A 181 -9.60 -6.39 8.18
CA VAL A 181 -8.65 -5.44 7.56
C VAL A 181 -8.25 -4.35 8.56
N VAL A 182 -6.95 -4.11 8.69
CA VAL A 182 -6.39 -2.89 9.30
C VAL A 182 -5.82 -2.02 8.18
N ALA A 183 -6.36 -0.81 8.01
CA ALA A 183 -6.00 0.11 6.95
C ALA A 183 -5.38 1.39 7.51
N GLU A 184 -4.06 1.54 7.40
CA GLU A 184 -3.30 2.66 7.94
C GLU A 184 -3.03 3.71 6.86
N ALA A 185 -3.39 4.96 7.14
CA ALA A 185 -3.07 6.13 6.32
C ALA A 185 -3.44 5.95 4.82
N SER A 186 -4.60 5.33 4.52
CA SER A 186 -5.08 5.11 3.16
C SER A 186 -5.62 6.39 2.53
N PHE A 187 -5.48 6.49 1.19
CA PHE A 187 -6.20 7.47 0.39
C PHE A 187 -7.59 6.95 -0.02
N THR A 188 -8.51 7.87 -0.45
CA THR A 188 -9.86 7.51 -0.88
C THR A 188 -9.93 7.00 -2.32
N ASP A 189 -9.23 7.67 -3.24
CA ASP A 189 -9.08 7.25 -4.64
C ASP A 189 -7.85 7.88 -5.28
N LEU A 190 -7.32 7.22 -6.32
CA LEU A 190 -6.07 7.63 -6.96
C LEU A 190 -6.15 9.02 -7.60
N ARG A 191 -7.28 9.37 -8.20
CA ARG A 191 -7.40 10.69 -8.86
C ARG A 191 -7.39 11.82 -7.86
N THR A 192 -8.08 11.65 -6.74
CA THR A 192 -8.15 12.65 -5.67
C THR A 192 -6.78 12.86 -5.02
N ILE A 193 -6.06 11.78 -4.68
CA ILE A 193 -4.73 11.93 -4.05
C ILE A 193 -3.71 12.54 -5.02
N MET A 194 -3.78 12.27 -6.32
CA MET A 194 -2.90 12.88 -7.31
C MET A 194 -3.17 14.38 -7.47
N VAL A 195 -4.43 14.82 -7.35
CA VAL A 195 -4.78 16.25 -7.31
C VAL A 195 -4.22 16.91 -6.05
N ASP A 196 -4.35 16.24 -4.91
CA ASP A 196 -3.90 16.75 -3.62
C ASP A 196 -2.36 16.87 -3.60
N TYR A 197 -1.64 15.88 -4.10
CA TYR A 197 -0.19 15.95 -4.26
C TYR A 197 0.26 17.07 -5.19
N GLN A 198 -0.41 17.26 -6.32
CA GLN A 198 -0.11 18.37 -7.23
C GLN A 198 -0.24 19.72 -6.53
N LYS A 199 -1.33 19.94 -5.79
CA LYS A 199 -1.60 21.20 -5.12
C LYS A 199 -0.63 21.47 -3.97
N ARG A 200 -0.34 20.48 -3.14
CA ARG A 200 0.41 20.65 -1.89
C ARG A 200 1.91 20.47 -2.04
N ILE A 201 2.32 19.50 -2.84
CA ILE A 201 3.75 19.14 -2.97
C ILE A 201 4.37 19.78 -4.19
N ILE A 202 3.78 19.60 -5.36
CA ILE A 202 4.34 20.09 -6.63
C ILE A 202 4.07 21.60 -6.79
N LYS A 203 2.94 22.09 -6.23
CA LYS A 203 2.51 23.51 -6.29
C LYS A 203 2.36 24.06 -7.72
N LEU A 204 2.22 23.19 -8.72
CA LEU A 204 2.00 23.61 -10.10
C LEU A 204 0.49 23.74 -10.38
N PRO A 205 0.02 24.86 -10.95
CA PRO A 205 -1.40 25.10 -11.21
C PRO A 205 -1.94 24.29 -12.41
N TRP A 206 -1.09 23.68 -13.19
CA TRP A 206 -1.42 23.11 -14.50
C TRP A 206 -1.98 21.70 -14.41
N HIS A 207 -3.27 21.58 -14.24
CA HIS A 207 -3.98 20.29 -14.23
C HIS A 207 -3.81 19.51 -15.53
N PHE A 208 -3.58 20.20 -16.66
CA PHE A 208 -3.37 19.59 -17.97
C PHE A 208 -2.17 18.62 -17.97
N LEU A 209 -1.02 19.04 -17.46
CA LEU A 209 0.21 18.22 -17.42
C LEU A 209 0.05 16.96 -16.57
N ARG A 210 -0.58 17.08 -15.39
CA ARG A 210 -0.93 15.91 -14.57
C ARG A 210 -1.86 14.95 -15.34
N ASN A 211 -2.90 15.49 -15.98
CA ASN A 211 -3.86 14.67 -16.71
C ASN A 211 -3.20 13.95 -17.90
N LEU A 212 -2.27 14.61 -18.58
CA LEU A 212 -1.48 14.02 -19.65
C LEU A 212 -0.61 12.86 -19.14
N ALA A 213 0.16 13.10 -18.06
CA ALA A 213 0.98 12.06 -17.42
C ALA A 213 0.13 10.87 -16.94
N MET A 214 -1.01 11.15 -16.28
CA MET A 214 -1.92 10.11 -15.80
C MET A 214 -2.56 9.32 -16.95
N SER A 215 -3.00 10.00 -18.03
CA SER A 215 -3.56 9.33 -19.21
C SER A 215 -2.54 8.39 -19.85
N ARG A 216 -1.30 8.85 -20.00
CA ARG A 216 -0.22 8.02 -20.55
C ARG A 216 0.14 6.86 -19.62
N SER A 217 0.18 7.10 -18.29
CA SER A 217 0.41 6.06 -17.29
C SER A 217 -0.62 4.94 -17.37
N GLN A 218 -1.89 5.28 -17.50
CA GLN A 218 -2.97 4.30 -17.63
C GLN A 218 -2.79 3.41 -18.85
N ASN A 219 -2.38 3.99 -19.99
CA ASN A 219 -2.14 3.22 -21.21
C ASN A 219 -0.90 2.33 -21.09
N LEU A 220 0.20 2.84 -20.53
CA LEU A 220 1.45 2.08 -20.36
C LEU A 220 1.30 0.89 -19.41
N ALA A 221 0.63 1.09 -18.29
CA ALA A 221 0.49 0.06 -17.26
C ALA A 221 -0.81 -0.75 -17.35
N GLY A 222 -1.64 -0.53 -18.38
CA GLY A 222 -2.85 -1.30 -18.61
C GLY A 222 -3.88 -1.18 -17.48
N PHE A 223 -4.02 0.00 -16.86
CA PHE A 223 -4.97 0.20 -15.77
C PHE A 223 -5.89 1.41 -16.02
N LYS A 224 -6.88 1.56 -15.17
CA LYS A 224 -7.78 2.72 -15.17
C LYS A 224 -7.82 3.33 -13.77
N ALA A 225 -7.29 4.55 -13.62
CA ALA A 225 -7.20 5.25 -12.33
C ALA A 225 -8.57 5.40 -11.62
N ARG A 226 -9.68 5.47 -12.37
CA ARG A 226 -11.04 5.53 -11.81
C ARG A 226 -11.44 4.28 -11.01
N PHE A 227 -10.79 3.12 -11.28
CA PHE A 227 -11.05 1.87 -10.58
C PHE A 227 -10.08 1.63 -9.40
N VAL A 228 -9.15 2.54 -9.18
CA VAL A 228 -8.31 2.55 -7.98
C VAL A 228 -9.02 3.46 -6.97
N SER A 229 -10.00 2.90 -6.27
CA SER A 229 -10.92 3.65 -5.43
C SER A 229 -11.31 2.89 -4.17
N PRO A 230 -10.47 2.95 -3.12
CA PRO A 230 -10.81 2.43 -1.79
C PRO A 230 -12.18 2.90 -1.27
N ILE A 231 -12.58 4.16 -1.55
CA ILE A 231 -13.87 4.69 -1.08
C ILE A 231 -15.09 3.98 -1.71
N HIS A 232 -14.96 3.49 -2.95
CA HIS A 232 -15.99 2.65 -3.54
C HIS A 232 -15.89 1.21 -3.03
N ALA A 233 -14.67 0.71 -2.82
CA ALA A 233 -14.44 -0.65 -2.34
C ALA A 233 -15.04 -0.89 -0.95
N VAL A 234 -14.83 0.03 0.01
CA VAL A 234 -15.31 -0.16 1.39
C VAL A 234 -16.82 -0.31 1.52
N ARG A 235 -17.59 0.18 0.55
CA ARG A 235 -19.06 0.01 0.53
C ARG A 235 -19.47 -1.44 0.26
N ASN A 236 -18.59 -2.23 -0.32
CA ASN A 236 -18.82 -3.65 -0.66
C ASN A 236 -18.12 -4.60 0.32
N VAL A 237 -17.31 -4.09 1.25
CA VAL A 237 -16.69 -4.92 2.29
C VAL A 237 -17.69 -5.17 3.41
N GLN A 238 -17.97 -6.44 3.70
CA GLN A 238 -18.86 -6.87 4.79
C GLN A 238 -18.07 -7.42 6.00
N LYS A 239 -16.76 -7.26 5.97
CA LYS A 239 -15.84 -7.72 7.00
C LYS A 239 -15.38 -6.56 7.88
N PRO A 240 -14.96 -6.82 9.12
CA PRO A 240 -14.46 -5.80 10.02
C PRO A 240 -13.29 -4.99 9.44
N ILE A 241 -13.36 -3.67 9.60
CA ILE A 241 -12.27 -2.77 9.18
C ILE A 241 -11.89 -1.85 10.34
N LEU A 242 -10.61 -1.83 10.70
CA LEU A 242 -10.01 -0.81 11.54
C LEU A 242 -9.25 0.19 10.67
N PHE A 243 -9.71 1.43 10.62
CA PHE A 243 -8.99 2.54 9.99
C PHE A 243 -8.07 3.19 11.01
N ILE A 244 -6.81 3.43 10.65
CA ILE A 244 -5.84 4.12 11.51
C ILE A 244 -5.24 5.28 10.72
N HIS A 245 -5.05 6.45 11.38
CA HIS A 245 -4.42 7.61 10.74
C HIS A 245 -3.72 8.51 11.77
N GLY A 246 -2.60 9.08 11.38
CA GLY A 246 -1.95 10.12 12.15
C GLY A 246 -2.62 11.48 11.98
N THR A 247 -2.81 12.24 13.08
CA THR A 247 -3.46 13.57 13.00
C THR A 247 -2.63 14.60 12.24
N ASP A 248 -1.30 14.42 12.23
CA ASP A 248 -0.33 15.35 11.65
C ASP A 248 0.25 14.82 10.33
N ASP A 249 -0.42 13.84 9.70
CA ASP A 249 0.01 13.26 8.42
C ASP A 249 0.11 14.34 7.34
N THR A 250 1.36 14.63 6.96
CA THR A 250 1.70 15.66 5.97
C THR A 250 1.56 15.19 4.54
N ARG A 251 1.46 13.86 4.29
CA ARG A 251 1.36 13.26 2.95
C ARG A 251 -0.08 12.97 2.55
N ILE A 252 -0.80 12.25 3.40
CA ILE A 252 -2.21 11.90 3.21
C ILE A 252 -2.96 12.39 4.44
N ARG A 253 -3.93 13.30 4.25
CA ARG A 253 -4.65 13.91 5.37
C ARG A 253 -5.56 12.91 6.06
N ALA A 254 -5.73 13.02 7.39
CA ALA A 254 -6.59 12.15 8.20
C ALA A 254 -8.06 12.17 7.74
N GLU A 255 -8.49 13.22 7.05
CA GLU A 255 -9.84 13.31 6.46
C GLU A 255 -10.12 12.19 5.45
N TYR A 256 -9.09 11.64 4.81
CA TYR A 256 -9.28 10.48 3.92
C TYR A 256 -9.73 9.24 4.70
N SER A 257 -9.10 8.91 5.84
CA SER A 257 -9.56 7.81 6.69
C SER A 257 -10.93 8.08 7.33
N ARG A 258 -11.25 9.32 7.70
CA ARG A 258 -12.60 9.68 8.15
C ARG A 258 -13.64 9.46 7.05
N ALA A 259 -13.33 9.83 5.80
CA ALA A 259 -14.22 9.62 4.67
C ALA A 259 -14.40 8.13 4.36
N LEU A 260 -13.32 7.33 4.42
CA LEU A 260 -13.39 5.88 4.28
C LEU A 260 -14.26 5.24 5.36
N TYR A 261 -14.00 5.60 6.64
CA TYR A 261 -14.80 5.15 7.78
C TYR A 261 -16.27 5.46 7.59
N ASN A 262 -16.63 6.69 7.22
CA ASN A 262 -18.03 7.09 7.05
C ASN A 262 -18.74 6.30 5.94
N ASN A 263 -18.02 5.83 4.91
CA ASN A 263 -18.56 5.08 3.79
C ASN A 263 -18.49 3.55 3.94
N ALA A 264 -17.75 3.03 4.91
CA ALA A 264 -17.64 1.60 5.17
C ALA A 264 -18.88 1.06 5.89
N ASN A 265 -19.14 -0.25 5.69
CA ASN A 265 -20.16 -0.98 6.44
C ASN A 265 -19.69 -1.31 7.86
N GLN A 266 -20.62 -1.73 8.73
CA GLN A 266 -20.30 -2.31 10.03
C GLN A 266 -19.85 -3.78 9.87
N PRO A 267 -18.99 -4.29 10.76
CA PRO A 267 -18.34 -3.56 11.86
C PRO A 267 -17.14 -2.75 11.39
N LYS A 268 -16.98 -1.53 11.89
CA LYS A 268 -15.88 -0.62 11.57
C LYS A 268 -15.43 0.18 12.78
N GLU A 269 -14.15 0.49 12.82
CA GLU A 269 -13.51 1.25 13.88
C GLU A 269 -12.57 2.31 13.28
N LEU A 270 -12.36 3.42 13.98
CA LEU A 270 -11.42 4.48 13.59
C LEU A 270 -10.54 4.84 14.78
N LEU A 271 -9.22 4.74 14.58
CA LEU A 271 -8.21 5.16 15.53
C LEU A 271 -7.39 6.30 14.94
N LEU A 272 -7.32 7.42 15.64
CA LEU A 272 -6.49 8.55 15.27
C LEU A 272 -5.31 8.64 16.22
N ILE A 273 -4.10 8.56 15.68
CA ILE A 273 -2.86 8.68 16.45
C ILE A 273 -2.49 10.14 16.54
N HIS A 274 -2.62 10.71 17.74
CA HIS A 274 -2.30 12.12 17.98
C HIS A 274 -0.83 12.40 17.70
N LYS A 275 -0.54 13.47 16.95
CA LYS A 275 0.80 13.85 16.46
C LYS A 275 1.49 12.82 15.56
N GLY A 276 0.83 11.74 15.17
CA GLY A 276 1.39 10.79 14.19
C GLY A 276 1.46 11.41 12.81
N ASP A 277 2.59 11.25 12.12
CA ASP A 277 2.76 11.55 10.70
C ASP A 277 2.57 10.27 9.86
N HIS A 278 2.77 10.36 8.57
CA HIS A 278 2.46 9.30 7.59
C HIS A 278 3.18 7.96 7.82
N THR A 279 4.40 7.98 8.34
CA THR A 279 5.27 6.79 8.40
C THR A 279 5.72 6.41 9.80
N ASP A 280 5.20 7.05 10.83
CA ASP A 280 5.67 6.87 12.22
C ASP A 280 4.58 6.37 13.19
N LEU A 281 3.44 5.93 12.67
CA LEU A 281 2.27 5.54 13.49
C LEU A 281 2.59 4.49 14.54
N LEU A 282 3.42 3.49 14.19
CA LEU A 282 3.88 2.48 15.14
C LEU A 282 4.73 3.07 16.26
N ASN A 283 5.62 4.02 15.92
CA ASN A 283 6.52 4.64 16.90
C ASN A 283 5.78 5.64 17.82
N VAL A 284 4.95 6.52 17.22
CA VAL A 284 4.20 7.54 17.96
C VAL A 284 3.06 6.93 18.77
N GLY A 285 2.35 5.95 18.21
CA GLY A 285 1.26 5.25 18.88
C GLY A 285 1.73 4.26 19.94
N GLY A 286 2.97 3.75 19.82
CA GLY A 286 3.61 2.87 20.78
C GLY A 286 2.76 1.67 21.17
N SER A 287 2.78 1.33 22.47
CA SER A 287 2.07 0.16 23.01
C SER A 287 0.54 0.23 22.84
N GLU A 288 -0.06 1.41 22.90
CA GLU A 288 -1.50 1.57 22.70
C GLU A 288 -1.91 1.19 21.26
N TYR A 289 -1.15 1.65 20.29
CA TYR A 289 -1.34 1.26 18.89
C TYR A 289 -1.16 -0.26 18.68
N GLU A 290 -0.04 -0.83 19.20
CA GLU A 290 0.22 -2.26 19.10
C GLU A 290 -0.90 -3.10 19.73
N GLN A 291 -1.31 -2.73 20.93
CA GLN A 291 -2.41 -3.40 21.64
C GLN A 291 -3.70 -3.33 20.80
N ARG A 292 -4.02 -2.18 20.25
CA ARG A 292 -5.25 -1.95 19.50
C ARG A 292 -5.36 -2.80 18.24
N ILE A 293 -4.27 -2.92 17.45
CA ILE A 293 -4.27 -3.76 16.25
C ILE A 293 -4.28 -5.26 16.59
N VAL A 294 -3.65 -5.66 17.70
CA VAL A 294 -3.68 -7.05 18.18
C VAL A 294 -5.09 -7.41 18.63
N GLU A 295 -5.70 -6.62 19.51
CA GLU A 295 -7.07 -6.84 20.01
C GLU A 295 -8.09 -6.90 18.86
N PHE A 296 -7.94 -6.05 17.87
CA PHE A 296 -8.80 -6.07 16.68
C PHE A 296 -8.72 -7.41 15.96
N PHE A 297 -7.51 -7.90 15.65
CA PHE A 297 -7.36 -9.19 14.98
C PHE A 297 -7.74 -10.37 15.89
N GLU A 298 -7.41 -10.36 17.16
CA GLU A 298 -7.86 -11.41 18.11
C GLU A 298 -9.38 -11.51 18.14
N LYS A 299 -10.09 -10.38 18.23
CA LYS A 299 -11.56 -10.33 18.25
C LYS A 299 -12.20 -10.90 16.99
N HIS A 300 -11.58 -10.74 15.80
CA HIS A 300 -12.20 -11.07 14.54
C HIS A 300 -11.65 -12.32 13.83
N LEU A 301 -10.46 -12.79 14.21
CA LEU A 301 -9.84 -13.96 13.59
C LEU A 301 -9.92 -15.21 14.47
N MET A 302 -10.14 -15.07 15.76
CA MET A 302 -10.35 -16.20 16.69
C MET A 302 -11.85 -16.54 16.87
#